data_d13b444f6e26393de1e26f50da54a58b
#
_entry.id   d13b444f6e26393de1e26f50da54a58b
#
_cell.length_a   1.000
_cell.length_b   1.000
_cell.length_c   1.000
_cell.angle_alpha   90.00
_cell.angle_beta   90.00
_cell.angle_gamma   90.00
#
_symmetry.space_group_name_H-M   'P 1'
#
loop_
_entity.id
_entity.type
_entity.pdbx_description
1 polymer ?
#
loop_
_entity_poly.entity_id
_entity_poly.type
_entity_poly.pdbx_seq_one_letter_code
_entity_poly.pdbx_strand_id
1 'polypeptide(L)'
;LRCMYFYTSETAIIQEFSALCLEQKGLAATCGHAWEERFATYYRFLYPDDRRLQSVENAAFLESLHRKGDEPGFVRRMALTMAFMNPEDRSAFLHGALRCGLTPGQSFLGKSTTHPDCCLVYGYATLELPSLNRLTARAIEAAAPLDGLLDKVQLADS
;
A
#
# COMPACT_ATOMS: atom_id res chain seq x y z
N LEU A 1 -24.55 -7.21 -1.87
CA LEU A 1 -24.30 -7.64 -0.50
C LEU A 1 -23.10 -6.85 0.03
N ARG A 2 -23.25 -6.22 1.21
CA ARG A 2 -22.12 -5.55 1.89
C ARG A 2 -21.92 -6.25 3.23
N CYS A 3 -20.67 -6.61 3.54
CA CYS A 3 -20.29 -7.17 4.84
C CYS A 3 -19.61 -6.08 5.65
N MET A 4 -19.97 -5.97 6.93
CA MET A 4 -19.29 -5.12 7.90
C MET A 4 -18.75 -6.02 9.01
N TYR A 5 -17.55 -5.73 9.46
CA TYR A 5 -16.86 -6.44 10.53
C TYR A 5 -16.59 -5.47 11.67
N PHE A 6 -16.82 -5.90 12.87
CA PHE A 6 -16.45 -5.16 14.08
C PHE A 6 -16.10 -6.13 15.20
N TYR A 7 -15.29 -5.71 16.11
CA TYR A 7 -14.89 -6.47 17.28
C TYR A 7 -15.58 -5.91 18.51
N THR A 8 -16.12 -6.81 19.33
CA THR A 8 -16.76 -6.47 20.60
C THR A 8 -16.49 -7.57 21.62
N SER A 9 -16.36 -7.19 22.88
CA SER A 9 -16.36 -8.10 24.00
C SER A 9 -17.79 -8.47 24.47
N GLU A 10 -18.82 -7.79 23.94
CA GLU A 10 -20.21 -7.92 24.37
C GLU A 10 -21.07 -8.48 23.24
N THR A 11 -21.53 -9.72 23.41
CA THR A 11 -22.39 -10.40 22.41
C THR A 11 -23.81 -9.79 22.32
N ALA A 12 -24.29 -9.14 23.36
CA ALA A 12 -25.59 -8.47 23.36
C ALA A 12 -25.71 -7.38 22.28
N ILE A 13 -24.62 -6.67 21.98
CA ILE A 13 -24.55 -5.62 20.96
C ILE A 13 -24.94 -6.14 19.57
N ILE A 14 -24.71 -7.43 19.28
CA ILE A 14 -25.01 -8.04 17.98
C ILE A 14 -26.52 -8.06 17.70
N GLN A 15 -27.30 -8.37 18.71
CA GLN A 15 -28.76 -8.41 18.59
C GLN A 15 -29.33 -7.00 18.48
N GLU A 16 -28.82 -6.07 19.28
CA GLU A 16 -29.21 -4.66 19.22
C GLU A 16 -28.89 -4.03 17.85
N PHE A 17 -27.73 -4.35 17.28
CA PHE A 17 -27.35 -3.84 15.97
C PHE A 17 -28.28 -4.33 14.85
N SER A 18 -28.67 -5.60 14.88
CA SER A 18 -29.63 -6.16 13.90
C SER A 18 -30.99 -5.46 14.01
N ALA A 19 -31.46 -5.22 15.23
CA ALA A 19 -32.73 -4.53 15.48
C ALA A 19 -32.68 -3.08 14.98
N LEU A 20 -31.60 -2.36 15.29
CA LEU A 20 -31.38 -0.99 14.84
C LEU A 20 -31.32 -0.85 13.31
N CYS A 21 -30.67 -1.79 12.62
CA CYS A 21 -30.62 -1.80 11.15
C CYS A 21 -32.02 -1.92 10.54
N LEU A 22 -32.82 -2.80 11.08
CA LEU A 22 -34.21 -3.02 10.62
C LEU A 22 -35.11 -1.81 10.92
N GLU A 23 -35.02 -1.29 12.14
CA GLU A 23 -35.88 -0.20 12.62
C GLU A 23 -35.57 1.13 11.89
N GLN A 24 -34.28 1.47 11.78
CA GLN A 24 -33.87 2.81 11.29
C GLN A 24 -33.79 2.91 9.77
N LYS A 25 -33.48 1.83 9.08
CA LYS A 25 -33.21 1.83 7.64
C LYS A 25 -34.05 0.85 6.84
N GLY A 26 -34.90 0.05 7.48
CA GLY A 26 -35.62 -1.02 6.83
C GLY A 26 -34.72 -2.08 6.18
N LEU A 27 -33.47 -2.16 6.64
CA LEU A 27 -32.44 -3.05 6.09
C LEU A 27 -32.46 -4.37 6.87
N ALA A 28 -32.74 -5.46 6.18
CA ALA A 28 -32.53 -6.79 6.74
C ALA A 28 -31.03 -7.06 6.87
N ALA A 29 -30.55 -7.10 8.10
CA ALA A 29 -29.18 -7.45 8.40
C ALA A 29 -29.14 -8.85 9.05
N THR A 30 -28.31 -9.73 8.48
CA THR A 30 -27.98 -11.01 9.12
C THR A 30 -26.65 -10.83 9.85
N CYS A 31 -26.68 -10.99 11.17
CA CYS A 31 -25.51 -10.91 12.01
C CYS A 31 -25.06 -12.30 12.41
N GLY A 32 -23.76 -12.55 12.32
CA GLY A 32 -23.10 -13.72 12.85
C GLY A 32 -21.97 -13.30 13.77
N HIS A 33 -21.56 -14.15 14.68
CA HIS A 33 -20.40 -13.93 15.52
C HIS A 33 -19.54 -15.19 15.60
N ALA A 34 -18.24 -14.99 15.79
CA ALA A 34 -17.30 -16.05 16.08
C ALA A 34 -16.33 -15.55 17.16
N TRP A 35 -15.98 -16.43 18.08
CA TRP A 35 -14.90 -16.13 19.01
C TRP A 35 -13.58 -16.16 18.27
N GLU A 36 -12.78 -15.13 18.46
CA GLU A 36 -11.50 -15.01 17.80
C GLU A 36 -10.43 -14.51 18.75
N GLU A 37 -9.37 -15.30 18.88
CA GLU A 37 -8.18 -14.87 19.58
C GLU A 37 -7.27 -14.05 18.66
N ARG A 38 -6.67 -12.97 19.20
CA ARG A 38 -5.64 -12.17 18.52
C ARG A 38 -6.04 -11.51 17.19
N PHE A 39 -7.32 -11.25 16.98
CA PHE A 39 -7.79 -10.53 15.77
C PHE A 39 -7.33 -11.20 14.46
N ALA A 40 -7.36 -12.54 14.39
CA ALA A 40 -6.83 -13.29 13.25
C ALA A 40 -7.54 -12.98 11.93
N THR A 41 -8.89 -12.82 11.94
CA THR A 41 -9.63 -12.38 10.75
C THR A 41 -9.24 -10.98 10.32
N TYR A 42 -9.04 -10.06 11.27
CA TYR A 42 -8.57 -8.72 10.97
C TYR A 42 -7.25 -8.77 10.23
N TYR A 43 -6.23 -9.43 10.78
CA TYR A 43 -4.90 -9.49 10.18
C TYR A 43 -4.82 -10.32 8.91
N ARG A 44 -5.64 -11.36 8.75
CA ARG A 44 -5.61 -12.22 7.57
C ARG A 44 -6.47 -11.72 6.41
N PHE A 45 -7.55 -11.00 6.71
CA PHE A 45 -8.58 -10.68 5.73
C PHE A 45 -8.91 -9.20 5.64
N LEU A 46 -8.95 -8.49 6.77
CA LEU A 46 -9.34 -7.07 6.81
C LEU A 46 -8.15 -6.13 6.77
N TYR A 47 -7.01 -6.56 7.31
CA TYR A 47 -5.80 -5.74 7.26
C TYR A 47 -5.35 -5.60 5.81
N PRO A 48 -5.14 -4.38 5.34
CA PRO A 48 -4.72 -4.18 3.96
C PRO A 48 -3.33 -4.77 3.75
N ASP A 49 -3.15 -5.48 2.63
CA ASP A 49 -1.85 -5.89 2.15
C ASP A 49 -0.98 -4.68 1.76
N ASP A 50 0.32 -4.89 1.57
CA ASP A 50 1.28 -3.82 1.27
C ASP A 50 0.87 -3.00 0.05
N ARG A 51 0.22 -3.60 -0.96
CA ARG A 51 -0.27 -2.89 -2.14
C ARG A 51 -1.44 -1.96 -1.81
N ARG A 52 -2.35 -2.39 -0.94
CA ARG A 52 -3.48 -1.55 -0.50
C ARG A 52 -3.00 -0.42 0.38
N LEU A 53 -2.06 -0.69 1.28
CA LEU A 53 -1.41 0.35 2.09
C LEU A 53 -0.71 1.35 1.18
N GLN A 54 0.09 0.88 0.22
CA GLN A 54 0.76 1.74 -0.75
C GLN A 54 -0.23 2.55 -1.60
N SER A 55 -1.39 1.99 -1.94
CA SER A 55 -2.43 2.73 -2.68
C SER A 55 -2.98 3.91 -1.87
N VAL A 56 -3.11 3.78 -0.55
CA VAL A 56 -3.52 4.90 0.33
C VAL A 56 -2.44 5.98 0.36
N GLU A 57 -1.17 5.60 0.47
CA GLU A 57 -0.03 6.52 0.44
C GLU A 57 0.09 7.23 -0.92
N ASN A 58 -0.10 6.49 -2.02
CA ASN A 58 -0.14 7.05 -3.37
C ASN A 58 -1.26 8.08 -3.53
N ALA A 59 -2.44 7.81 -2.98
CA ALA A 59 -3.55 8.75 -3.02
C ALA A 59 -3.22 10.05 -2.27
N ALA A 60 -2.68 9.95 -1.07
CA ALA A 60 -2.25 11.10 -0.27
C ALA A 60 -1.13 11.90 -0.97
N PHE A 61 -0.17 11.21 -1.59
CA PHE A 61 0.89 11.83 -2.37
C PHE A 61 0.33 12.62 -3.56
N LEU A 62 -0.56 12.02 -4.36
CA LEU A 62 -1.21 12.68 -5.50
C LEU A 62 -2.04 13.88 -5.06
N GLU A 63 -2.79 13.76 -3.97
CA GLU A 63 -3.53 14.89 -3.43
C GLU A 63 -2.60 16.06 -3.07
N SER A 64 -1.43 15.76 -2.50
CA SER A 64 -0.43 16.78 -2.18
C SER A 64 0.11 17.50 -3.42
N LEU A 65 0.26 16.80 -4.56
CA LEU A 65 0.70 17.38 -5.82
C LEU A 65 -0.40 18.22 -6.45
N HIS A 66 -1.64 17.74 -6.48
CA HIS A 66 -2.79 18.50 -7.00
C HIS A 66 -2.99 19.82 -6.23
N ARG A 67 -2.80 19.81 -4.91
CA ARG A 67 -2.84 21.05 -4.11
C ARG A 67 -1.74 22.05 -4.47
N LYS A 68 -0.63 21.59 -5.05
CA LYS A 68 0.48 22.43 -5.55
C LYS A 68 0.28 22.86 -7.01
N GLY A 69 -0.81 22.46 -7.67
CA GLY A 69 -1.15 22.83 -9.03
C GLY A 69 -0.66 21.86 -10.11
N ASP A 70 -0.16 20.67 -9.73
CA ASP A 70 0.19 19.64 -10.72
C ASP A 70 -1.08 19.03 -11.33
N GLU A 71 -1.08 18.86 -12.66
CA GLU A 71 -2.22 18.32 -13.41
C GLU A 71 -2.15 16.79 -13.56
N PRO A 72 -3.28 16.06 -13.40
CA PRO A 72 -3.31 14.59 -13.38
C PRO A 72 -2.82 13.92 -14.67
N GLY A 73 -3.15 14.47 -15.83
CA GLY A 73 -2.92 13.85 -17.14
C GLY A 73 -1.47 13.83 -17.62
N PHE A 74 -0.58 14.58 -16.99
CA PHE A 74 0.81 14.63 -17.42
C PHE A 74 1.62 13.43 -16.90
N VAL A 75 2.41 12.84 -17.80
CA VAL A 75 3.39 11.82 -17.42
C VAL A 75 4.55 12.48 -16.67
N ARG A 76 4.84 11.96 -15.50
CA ARG A 76 5.98 12.41 -14.67
C ARG A 76 6.96 11.27 -14.45
N ARG A 77 8.22 11.61 -14.34
CA ARG A 77 9.25 10.71 -13.87
C ARG A 77 9.14 10.62 -12.35
N MET A 78 8.96 9.40 -11.84
CA MET A 78 8.84 9.10 -10.43
C MET A 78 10.13 8.49 -9.93
N ALA A 79 10.57 8.86 -8.75
CA ALA A 79 11.63 8.20 -8.01
C ALA A 79 11.02 7.37 -6.88
N LEU A 80 11.36 6.10 -6.86
CA LEU A 80 10.96 5.14 -5.84
C LEU A 80 12.19 4.78 -5.00
N THR A 81 12.11 4.97 -3.70
CA THR A 81 13.13 4.50 -2.77
C THR A 81 12.78 3.09 -2.34
N MET A 82 13.63 2.13 -2.66
CA MET A 82 13.52 0.75 -2.21
C MET A 82 14.55 0.50 -1.11
N ALA A 83 14.15 -0.26 -0.08
CA ALA A 83 14.97 -0.56 1.09
C ALA A 83 15.08 -2.08 1.28
N PHE A 84 16.28 -2.55 1.61
CA PHE A 84 16.62 -3.97 1.75
C PHE A 84 17.40 -4.21 3.06
N MET A 85 17.38 -5.44 3.52
CA MET A 85 18.11 -5.83 4.74
C MET A 85 19.63 -5.85 4.53
N ASN A 86 20.08 -6.12 3.30
CA ASN A 86 21.49 -6.26 2.96
C ASN A 86 21.81 -5.77 1.53
N PRO A 87 23.08 -5.50 1.22
CA PRO A 87 23.49 -4.97 -0.10
C PRO A 87 23.38 -5.99 -1.22
N GLU A 88 23.40 -7.30 -0.93
CA GLU A 88 23.28 -8.37 -1.92
C GLU A 88 21.88 -8.37 -2.53
N ASP A 89 20.83 -8.33 -1.70
CA ASP A 89 19.44 -8.26 -2.13
C ASP A 89 19.14 -6.97 -2.90
N ARG A 90 19.65 -5.83 -2.42
CA ARG A 90 19.59 -4.58 -3.15
C ARG A 90 20.21 -4.68 -4.55
N SER A 91 21.40 -5.31 -4.65
CA SER A 91 22.07 -5.52 -5.93
C SER A 91 21.29 -6.43 -6.86
N ALA A 92 20.77 -7.54 -6.34
CA ALA A 92 19.92 -8.46 -7.09
C ALA A 92 18.65 -7.76 -7.64
N PHE A 93 18.01 -6.94 -6.81
CA PHE A 93 16.88 -6.12 -7.24
C PHE A 93 17.26 -5.17 -8.39
N LEU A 94 18.35 -4.41 -8.25
CA LEU A 94 18.78 -3.46 -9.29
C LEU A 94 19.10 -4.15 -10.63
N HIS A 95 19.70 -5.35 -10.61
CA HIS A 95 19.90 -6.15 -11.82
C HIS A 95 18.59 -6.58 -12.49
N GLY A 96 17.54 -6.82 -11.69
CA GLY A 96 16.20 -7.18 -12.18
C GLY A 96 15.33 -6.00 -12.60
N ALA A 97 15.61 -4.81 -12.12
CA ALA A 97 14.75 -3.63 -12.22
C ALA A 97 14.35 -3.26 -13.66
N LEU A 98 15.29 -3.32 -14.61
CA LEU A 98 15.03 -3.01 -16.03
C LEU A 98 13.98 -3.94 -16.64
N ARG A 99 13.96 -5.21 -16.25
CA ARG A 99 12.96 -6.20 -16.74
C ARG A 99 11.55 -5.85 -16.25
N CYS A 100 11.45 -5.14 -15.13
CA CYS A 100 10.20 -4.66 -14.58
C CYS A 100 9.82 -3.24 -15.08
N GLY A 101 10.58 -2.69 -16.04
CA GLY A 101 10.35 -1.34 -16.56
C GLY A 101 10.73 -0.23 -15.58
N LEU A 102 11.68 -0.51 -14.69
CA LEU A 102 12.25 0.44 -13.73
C LEU A 102 13.71 0.72 -14.12
N THR A 103 14.10 1.99 -14.13
CA THR A 103 15.49 2.39 -14.39
C THR A 103 16.25 2.45 -13.09
N PRO A 104 17.35 1.68 -12.92
CA PRO A 104 18.20 1.75 -11.75
C PRO A 104 18.77 3.15 -11.52
N GLY A 105 18.84 3.57 -10.26
CA GLY A 105 19.47 4.80 -9.80
C GLY A 105 20.60 4.54 -8.81
N GLN A 106 20.88 5.52 -7.98
CA GLN A 106 21.93 5.43 -6.97
C GLN A 106 21.55 4.56 -5.78
N SER A 107 22.56 3.97 -5.15
CA SER A 107 22.44 3.26 -3.87
C SER A 107 22.99 4.13 -2.73
N PHE A 108 22.40 3.99 -1.56
CA PHE A 108 22.79 4.73 -0.35
C PHE A 108 22.37 3.97 0.92
N LEU A 109 22.89 4.40 2.06
CA LEU A 109 22.45 3.89 3.35
C LEU A 109 21.28 4.73 3.87
N GLY A 110 20.18 4.08 4.16
CA GLY A 110 18.99 4.66 4.76
C GLY A 110 19.11 4.80 6.28
N LYS A 111 18.05 5.32 6.89
CA LYS A 111 17.98 5.50 8.36
C LYS A 111 17.37 4.30 9.09
N SER A 112 16.76 3.37 8.38
CA SER A 112 16.17 2.18 8.97
C SER A 112 17.26 1.27 9.55
N THR A 113 17.00 0.71 10.72
CA THR A 113 17.89 -0.28 11.34
C THR A 113 17.66 -1.69 10.83
N THR A 114 16.49 -1.96 10.27
CA THR A 114 16.12 -3.28 9.73
C THR A 114 16.38 -3.38 8.23
N HIS A 115 16.19 -2.29 7.47
CA HIS A 115 16.41 -2.22 6.02
C HIS A 115 17.29 -1.02 5.69
N PRO A 116 18.59 -1.07 6.05
CA PRO A 116 19.50 0.08 5.88
C PRO A 116 19.94 0.28 4.43
N ASP A 117 19.93 -0.77 3.61
CA ASP A 117 20.47 -0.75 2.25
C ASP A 117 19.42 -0.27 1.25
N CYS A 118 19.50 1.00 0.88
CA CYS A 118 18.53 1.64 0.00
C CYS A 118 19.07 1.83 -1.41
N CYS A 119 18.14 1.87 -2.38
CA CYS A 119 18.42 2.35 -3.72
C CYS A 119 17.24 3.15 -4.28
N LEU A 120 17.54 4.02 -5.23
CA LEU A 120 16.54 4.66 -6.07
C LEU A 120 16.31 3.81 -7.33
N VAL A 121 15.06 3.71 -7.73
CA VAL A 121 14.67 3.30 -9.07
C VAL A 121 13.69 4.32 -9.64
N TYR A 122 13.71 4.47 -10.94
CA TYR A 122 12.87 5.44 -11.63
C TYR A 122 11.88 4.75 -12.55
N GLY A 123 10.70 5.32 -12.64
CA GLY A 123 9.68 4.91 -13.60
C GLY A 123 8.82 6.09 -14.01
N TYR A 124 7.92 5.87 -14.96
CA TYR A 124 7.01 6.90 -15.44
C TYR A 124 5.57 6.55 -15.09
N ALA A 125 4.82 7.53 -14.62
CA ALA A 125 3.40 7.42 -14.33
C ALA A 125 2.69 8.76 -14.63
N THR A 126 1.42 8.69 -15.00
CA THR A 126 0.54 9.85 -14.89
C THR A 126 0.21 10.12 -13.43
N LEU A 127 -0.13 11.38 -13.10
CA LEU A 127 -0.52 11.74 -11.73
C LEU A 127 -1.97 11.30 -11.41
N GLU A 128 -2.30 10.07 -11.81
CA GLU A 128 -3.55 9.40 -11.55
C GLU A 128 -3.31 8.15 -10.72
N LEU A 129 -4.20 7.88 -9.76
CA LEU A 129 -4.04 6.78 -8.81
C LEU A 129 -3.84 5.41 -9.49
N PRO A 130 -4.61 5.01 -10.52
CA PRO A 130 -4.38 3.71 -11.19
C PRO A 130 -3.01 3.59 -11.86
N SER A 131 -2.48 4.69 -12.39
CA SER A 131 -1.17 4.72 -13.05
C SER A 131 -0.04 4.58 -12.04
N LEU A 132 -0.08 5.36 -10.96
CA LEU A 132 0.90 5.31 -9.89
C LEU A 132 0.86 3.97 -9.15
N ASN A 133 -0.33 3.42 -8.89
CA ASN A 133 -0.47 2.10 -8.27
C ASN A 133 0.14 0.98 -9.13
N ARG A 134 0.02 1.03 -10.47
CA ARG A 134 0.70 0.07 -11.35
C ARG A 134 2.21 0.17 -11.27
N LEU A 135 2.74 1.38 -11.17
CA LEU A 135 4.19 1.60 -11.05
C LEU A 135 4.71 1.05 -9.71
N THR A 136 4.09 1.44 -8.60
CA THR A 136 4.51 1.00 -7.25
C THR A 136 4.31 -0.50 -7.05
N ALA A 137 3.23 -1.09 -7.56
CA ALA A 137 2.99 -2.52 -7.49
C ALA A 137 4.11 -3.33 -8.18
N ARG A 138 4.57 -2.90 -9.36
CA ARG A 138 5.71 -3.55 -10.05
C ARG A 138 6.98 -3.52 -9.23
N ALA A 139 7.26 -2.40 -8.56
CA ALA A 139 8.43 -2.29 -7.69
C ALA A 139 8.33 -3.20 -6.46
N ILE A 140 7.18 -3.21 -5.80
CA ILE A 140 6.91 -4.09 -4.64
C ILE A 140 7.01 -5.56 -5.05
N GLU A 141 6.38 -5.96 -6.16
CA GLU A 141 6.44 -7.34 -6.67
C GLU A 141 7.85 -7.80 -7.00
N ALA A 142 8.65 -6.91 -7.59
CA ALA A 142 10.04 -7.22 -7.92
C ALA A 142 10.95 -7.33 -6.67
N ALA A 143 10.62 -6.59 -5.60
CA ALA A 143 11.38 -6.59 -4.36
C ALA A 143 10.94 -7.69 -3.37
N ALA A 144 9.69 -8.15 -3.44
CA ALA A 144 9.13 -9.12 -2.50
C ALA A 144 9.95 -10.41 -2.34
N PRO A 145 10.52 -11.05 -3.39
CA PRO A 145 11.37 -12.24 -3.23
C PRO A 145 12.70 -11.97 -2.50
N LEU A 146 13.06 -10.71 -2.34
CA LEU A 146 14.30 -10.24 -1.73
C LEU A 146 14.03 -9.54 -0.38
N ASP A 147 12.86 -9.74 0.18
CA ASP A 147 12.38 -9.10 1.41
C ASP A 147 12.56 -7.56 1.40
N GLY A 148 12.40 -6.98 0.21
CA GLY A 148 12.56 -5.55 -0.02
C GLY A 148 11.27 -4.79 0.15
N LEU A 149 11.37 -3.56 0.65
CA LEU A 149 10.26 -2.68 0.94
C LEU A 149 10.30 -1.42 0.05
N LEU A 150 9.14 -0.93 -0.34
CA LEU A 150 9.00 0.42 -0.90
C LEU A 150 8.88 1.42 0.26
N ASP A 151 9.93 2.23 0.45
CA ASP A 151 10.02 3.20 1.54
C ASP A 151 9.40 4.56 1.18
N LYS A 152 9.57 5.00 -0.08
CA LYS A 152 9.12 6.34 -0.48
C LYS A 152 8.84 6.45 -1.97
N VAL A 153 7.84 7.27 -2.30
CA VAL A 153 7.52 7.74 -3.66
C VAL A 153 7.66 9.26 -3.72
N GLN A 154 8.33 9.76 -4.75
CA GLN A 154 8.47 11.20 -4.98
C GLN A 154 8.59 11.52 -6.47
N LEU A 155 8.38 12.78 -6.86
CA LEU A 155 8.78 13.23 -8.19
C LEU A 155 10.31 13.15 -8.30
N ALA A 156 10.80 12.63 -9.42
CA ALA A 156 12.21 12.77 -9.72
C ALA A 156 12.47 14.22 -10.13
N ASP A 157 13.37 14.88 -9.44
CA ASP A 157 13.80 16.22 -9.80
C ASP A 157 14.31 16.22 -11.26
N SER A 158 13.91 17.22 -11.99
CA SER A 158 14.26 17.43 -13.40
C SER A 158 15.71 17.86 -13.53
#